data_a938adda1afb21b44a69d2646a7688ad
#
_entry.id   a938adda1afb21b44a69d2646a7688ad
#
_cell.length_a   1.000
_cell.length_b   1.000
_cell.length_c   1.000
_cell.angle_alpha   90.00
_cell.angle_beta   90.00
_cell.angle_gamma   90.00
#
_symmetry.space_group_name_H-M   'P 1'
#
loop_
_entity.id
_entity.type
_entity.pdbx_description
1 polymer ?
#
loop_
_entity_poly.entity_id
_entity_poly.type
_entity_poly.pdbx_seq_one_letter_code
_entity_poly.pdbx_strand_id
1 'polypeptide(L)'
;MFGTYFYHEKIRKCVSLFGRLFNNLYVIRKNSAGSVISQVKVPLSYAPKQKYLERIRENPDLSANSQVALKLPRMSFEITNFIYDTTRQLTKTSTFNTIGSTNTGRKKFFPPVPYTINFQLNVYAKTQDDALQVVEQILPFFNPQYTVTVKPFTTDYPTFKEDIPIIIQGLSFQDDFEGAVESRRTIIYTLDFEMKASFHGPISTSDIIRQTDIVLGEMGGGYNDSDLGIETLRITPNPSDIIGMPDSDYGFTTTILDSA
;
A
#
# COMPACT_ATOMS: atom_id res chain seq x y z
N MET A 1 -7.83 -20.36 -9.20
CA MET A 1 -7.51 -19.41 -8.14
C MET A 1 -6.51 -18.33 -8.58
N PHE A 2 -5.58 -18.62 -9.47
CA PHE A 2 -4.59 -17.69 -10.01
C PHE A 2 -4.86 -17.24 -11.46
N GLY A 3 -6.09 -17.39 -11.95
CA GLY A 3 -6.44 -17.10 -13.34
C GLY A 3 -6.92 -15.67 -13.64
N THR A 4 -7.18 -14.85 -12.62
CA THR A 4 -7.66 -13.49 -12.81
C THR A 4 -6.55 -12.51 -12.53
N TYR A 5 -6.20 -11.67 -13.52
CA TYR A 5 -5.25 -10.59 -13.33
C TYR A 5 -5.85 -9.50 -12.43
N PHE A 6 -5.10 -9.10 -11.40
CA PHE A 6 -5.40 -7.92 -10.58
C PHE A 6 -4.10 -7.27 -10.12
N TYR A 7 -4.10 -5.94 -9.99
CA TYR A 7 -2.94 -5.19 -9.53
C TYR A 7 -3.39 -3.88 -8.85
N HIS A 8 -3.26 -3.82 -7.54
CA HIS A 8 -3.64 -2.64 -6.73
C HIS A 8 -2.50 -1.67 -6.47
N GLU A 9 -1.33 -1.91 -7.07
CA GLU A 9 -0.11 -1.10 -6.89
C GLU A 9 0.35 -0.93 -5.42
N LYS A 10 -0.06 -1.84 -4.53
CA LYS A 10 0.15 -1.68 -3.09
C LYS A 10 1.63 -1.55 -2.72
N ILE A 11 2.49 -2.43 -3.24
CA ILE A 11 3.93 -2.37 -2.98
C ILE A 11 4.52 -1.05 -3.48
N ARG A 12 4.15 -0.63 -4.69
CA ARG A 12 4.60 0.64 -5.27
C ARG A 12 4.16 1.84 -4.41
N LYS A 13 2.93 1.82 -3.91
CA LYS A 13 2.42 2.84 -2.98
C LYS A 13 3.22 2.84 -1.68
N CYS A 14 3.52 1.68 -1.08
CA CYS A 14 4.33 1.57 0.13
C CYS A 14 5.75 2.14 -0.06
N VAL A 15 6.42 1.80 -1.16
CA VAL A 15 7.74 2.33 -1.51
C VAL A 15 7.70 3.85 -1.69
N SER A 16 6.71 4.36 -2.42
CA SER A 16 6.55 5.79 -2.65
C SER A 16 6.28 6.56 -1.35
N LEU A 17 5.46 6.01 -0.46
CA LEU A 17 5.18 6.59 0.85
C LEU A 17 6.42 6.64 1.72
N PHE A 18 7.16 5.53 1.81
CA PHE A 18 8.40 5.48 2.57
C PHE A 18 9.40 6.53 2.06
N GLY A 19 9.60 6.59 0.75
CA GLY A 19 10.46 7.60 0.15
C GLY A 19 9.99 9.05 0.40
N ARG A 20 8.68 9.29 0.42
CA ARG A 20 8.11 10.62 0.69
C ARG A 20 8.38 11.10 2.12
N LEU A 21 8.41 10.20 3.10
CA LEU A 21 8.69 10.56 4.50
C LEU A 21 10.07 11.20 4.67
N PHE A 22 11.07 10.70 3.96
CA PHE A 22 12.48 11.11 4.13
C PHE A 22 13.01 12.04 3.04
N ASN A 23 12.15 12.49 2.12
CA ASN A 23 12.61 13.28 0.96
C ASN A 23 12.93 14.76 1.28
N ASN A 24 12.61 15.25 2.48
CA ASN A 24 12.76 16.66 2.84
C ASN A 24 13.72 16.87 4.03
N LEU A 25 14.81 16.13 4.07
CA LEU A 25 15.86 16.29 5.06
C LEU A 25 16.96 17.24 4.56
N TYR A 26 17.47 18.08 5.45
CA TYR A 26 18.48 19.09 5.13
C TYR A 26 19.64 19.02 6.11
N VAL A 27 20.83 19.30 5.62
CA VAL A 27 22.04 19.51 6.43
C VAL A 27 22.40 20.98 6.38
N ILE A 28 22.65 21.56 7.56
CA ILE A 28 23.05 22.96 7.73
C ILE A 28 24.47 23.00 8.22
N ARG A 29 25.35 23.70 7.48
CA ARG A 29 26.73 23.94 7.88
C ARG A 29 26.87 25.36 8.39
N LYS A 30 27.46 25.48 9.58
CA LYS A 30 27.71 26.76 10.27
C LYS A 30 29.19 27.05 10.31
N ASN A 31 29.55 28.33 10.34
CA ASN A 31 30.92 28.75 10.63
C ASN A 31 31.19 28.76 12.18
N SER A 32 32.42 29.03 12.56
CA SER A 32 32.84 29.15 13.98
C SER A 32 32.07 30.23 14.77
N ALA A 33 31.50 31.21 14.07
CA ALA A 33 30.66 32.27 14.64
C ALA A 33 29.16 31.91 14.74
N GLY A 34 28.77 30.65 14.38
CA GLY A 34 27.38 30.19 14.43
C GLY A 34 26.51 30.61 13.24
N SER A 35 27.02 31.38 12.29
CA SER A 35 26.26 31.79 11.09
C SER A 35 26.16 30.65 10.08
N VAL A 36 25.01 30.53 9.42
CA VAL A 36 24.76 29.50 8.39
C VAL A 36 25.56 29.83 7.13
N ILE A 37 26.49 28.92 6.75
CA ILE A 37 27.27 29.01 5.52
C ILE A 37 26.52 28.41 4.35
N SER A 38 25.93 27.21 4.54
CA SER A 38 25.22 26.48 3.51
C SER A 38 24.13 25.59 4.07
N GLN A 39 23.04 25.49 3.34
CA GLN A 39 21.95 24.53 3.57
C GLN A 39 21.87 23.62 2.35
N VAL A 40 22.02 22.31 2.58
CA VAL A 40 22.02 21.30 1.51
C VAL A 40 20.88 20.34 1.74
N LYS A 41 19.98 20.21 0.75
CA LYS A 41 18.99 19.13 0.74
C LYS A 41 19.68 17.81 0.50
N VAL A 42 19.37 16.80 1.33
CA VAL A 42 19.92 15.45 1.19
C VAL A 42 19.10 14.67 0.17
N PRO A 43 19.67 14.30 -0.99
CA PRO A 43 18.95 13.55 -2.00
C PRO A 43 18.69 12.12 -1.54
N LEU A 44 17.47 11.61 -1.80
CA LEU A 44 17.05 10.26 -1.50
C LEU A 44 16.82 9.48 -2.80
N SER A 45 17.20 8.21 -2.81
CA SER A 45 16.97 7.31 -3.95
C SER A 45 16.57 5.91 -3.49
N TYR A 46 15.68 5.27 -4.25
CA TYR A 46 15.40 3.84 -4.07
C TYR A 46 16.51 3.03 -4.76
N ALA A 47 17.43 2.49 -3.98
CA ALA A 47 18.55 1.69 -4.48
C ALA A 47 19.21 0.89 -3.37
N PRO A 48 19.74 -0.31 -3.68
CA PRO A 48 20.49 -1.13 -2.75
C PRO A 48 21.72 -0.41 -2.18
N LYS A 49 22.04 -0.68 -0.91
CA LYS A 49 23.23 -0.16 -0.21
C LYS A 49 24.51 -0.41 -1.01
N GLN A 50 24.67 -1.63 -1.52
CA GLN A 50 25.86 -2.06 -2.25
C GLN A 50 26.13 -1.23 -3.51
N LYS A 51 25.09 -0.84 -4.25
CA LYS A 51 25.22 -0.01 -5.45
C LYS A 51 25.89 1.34 -5.17
N TYR A 52 25.63 1.93 -4.01
CA TYR A 52 26.30 3.18 -3.63
C TYR A 52 27.71 2.96 -3.13
N LEU A 53 27.97 1.88 -2.41
CA LEU A 53 29.31 1.50 -1.98
C LEU A 53 30.22 1.24 -3.16
N GLU A 54 29.77 0.48 -4.16
CA GLU A 54 30.51 0.25 -5.41
C GLU A 54 30.83 1.56 -6.14
N ARG A 55 29.84 2.44 -6.30
CA ARG A 55 30.06 3.74 -6.94
C ARG A 55 31.05 4.64 -6.19
N ILE A 56 31.06 4.58 -4.85
CA ILE A 56 32.05 5.31 -4.05
C ILE A 56 33.43 4.72 -4.23
N ARG A 57 33.55 3.39 -4.38
CA ARG A 57 34.82 2.69 -4.62
C ARG A 57 35.34 2.89 -6.04
N GLU A 58 34.50 2.84 -7.05
CA GLU A 58 34.89 2.99 -8.47
C GLU A 58 35.37 4.40 -8.83
N ASN A 59 34.81 5.43 -8.20
CA ASN A 59 35.13 6.82 -8.51
C ASN A 59 35.75 7.54 -7.30
N PRO A 60 37.05 7.30 -7.04
CA PRO A 60 37.76 7.91 -5.91
C PRO A 60 38.03 9.40 -6.06
N ASP A 61 38.23 9.89 -7.29
CA ASP A 61 38.53 11.28 -7.60
C ASP A 61 37.29 12.05 -8.05
N LEU A 62 36.68 12.75 -7.08
CA LEU A 62 35.56 13.65 -7.29
C LEU A 62 35.91 14.92 -8.08
N SER A 63 37.22 15.19 -8.32
CA SER A 63 37.72 16.41 -8.97
C SER A 63 37.95 16.25 -10.48
N ALA A 64 38.17 15.03 -10.98
CA ALA A 64 38.57 14.81 -12.36
C ALA A 64 37.42 14.59 -13.38
N ASN A 65 36.24 14.11 -12.92
CA ASN A 65 35.10 13.87 -13.81
C ASN A 65 33.79 14.34 -13.17
N SER A 66 33.32 15.50 -13.56
CA SER A 66 32.09 16.13 -13.05
C SER A 66 30.78 15.38 -13.39
N GLN A 67 30.83 14.35 -14.23
CA GLN A 67 29.63 13.66 -14.71
C GLN A 67 29.15 12.51 -13.82
N VAL A 68 29.97 11.96 -12.90
CA VAL A 68 29.64 10.78 -12.10
C VAL A 68 29.88 10.95 -10.59
N ALA A 69 30.26 12.12 -10.16
CA ALA A 69 30.56 12.40 -8.76
C ALA A 69 29.33 12.24 -7.86
N LEU A 70 29.37 11.27 -6.96
CA LEU A 70 28.38 11.09 -5.89
C LEU A 70 28.54 12.23 -4.87
N LYS A 71 27.63 13.20 -4.95
CA LYS A 71 27.61 14.30 -3.96
C LYS A 71 27.08 13.76 -2.62
N LEU A 72 27.90 13.82 -1.59
CA LEU A 72 27.55 13.52 -0.20
C LEU A 72 27.20 14.83 0.56
N PRO A 73 26.29 14.84 1.54
CA PRO A 73 25.50 13.70 2.05
C PRO A 73 24.42 13.21 1.11
N ARG A 74 24.07 11.92 1.21
CA ARG A 74 23.05 11.25 0.39
C ARG A 74 22.36 10.15 1.17
N MET A 75 21.14 9.79 0.75
CA MET A 75 20.41 8.67 1.32
C MET A 75 19.97 7.69 0.24
N SER A 76 19.91 6.43 0.60
CA SER A 76 19.24 5.40 -0.19
C SER A 76 18.34 4.56 0.71
N PHE A 77 17.30 3.99 0.13
CA PHE A 77 16.48 3.02 0.81
C PHE A 77 16.14 1.84 -0.10
N GLU A 78 15.91 0.71 0.51
CA GLU A 78 15.54 -0.53 -0.17
C GLU A 78 14.59 -1.36 0.68
N ILE A 79 13.86 -2.27 0.03
CA ILE A 79 13.11 -3.32 0.72
C ILE A 79 14.09 -4.48 0.94
N THR A 80 14.19 -4.93 2.19
CA THR A 80 15.04 -6.06 2.55
C THR A 80 14.28 -7.37 2.64
N ASN A 81 13.02 -7.33 3.11
CA ASN A 81 12.25 -8.55 3.31
C ASN A 81 10.73 -8.30 3.33
N PHE A 82 9.97 -9.37 3.08
CA PHE A 82 8.52 -9.47 3.29
C PHE A 82 8.22 -10.64 4.21
N ILE A 83 7.57 -10.39 5.33
CA ILE A 83 7.24 -11.40 6.34
C ILE A 83 5.73 -11.44 6.51
N TYR A 84 5.15 -12.65 6.46
CA TYR A 84 3.74 -12.84 6.80
C TYR A 84 3.52 -12.59 8.30
N ASP A 85 2.55 -11.74 8.64
CA ASP A 85 2.25 -11.41 10.03
C ASP A 85 1.10 -12.26 10.56
N THR A 86 1.45 -13.32 11.28
CA THR A 86 0.49 -14.24 11.86
C THR A 86 -0.36 -13.63 12.98
N THR A 87 0.13 -12.58 13.63
CA THR A 87 -0.56 -11.94 14.76
C THR A 87 -1.77 -11.11 14.33
N ARG A 88 -1.74 -10.59 13.10
CA ARG A 88 -2.81 -9.79 12.50
C ARG A 88 -3.70 -10.57 11.54
N GLN A 89 -3.65 -11.90 11.57
CA GLN A 89 -4.44 -12.74 10.69
C GLN A 89 -5.95 -12.53 10.94
N LEU A 90 -6.70 -12.22 9.88
CA LEU A 90 -8.15 -12.12 9.91
C LEU A 90 -8.81 -13.44 9.49
N THR A 91 -10.06 -13.62 9.90
CA THR A 91 -10.85 -14.80 9.54
C THR A 91 -11.07 -14.88 8.04
N LYS A 92 -10.75 -16.00 7.41
CA LYS A 92 -10.83 -16.19 5.95
C LYS A 92 -12.27 -16.23 5.40
N THR A 93 -13.24 -16.50 6.25
CA THR A 93 -14.66 -16.63 5.89
C THR A 93 -15.38 -15.31 5.78
N SER A 94 -14.83 -14.23 6.40
CA SER A 94 -15.41 -12.90 6.32
C SER A 94 -15.32 -12.34 4.91
N THR A 95 -16.29 -11.53 4.53
CA THR A 95 -16.29 -10.82 3.24
C THR A 95 -16.81 -9.41 3.44
N PHE A 96 -16.19 -8.47 2.74
CA PHE A 96 -16.66 -7.09 2.69
C PHE A 96 -17.47 -6.88 1.42
N ASN A 97 -18.71 -6.46 1.59
CA ASN A 97 -19.61 -6.18 0.48
C ASN A 97 -19.88 -4.68 0.39
N THR A 98 -20.00 -4.17 -0.82
CA THR A 98 -20.46 -2.81 -1.06
C THR A 98 -21.30 -2.76 -2.34
N ILE A 99 -22.01 -1.65 -2.52
CA ILE A 99 -22.79 -1.39 -3.72
C ILE A 99 -21.84 -1.30 -4.92
N GLY A 100 -22.23 -1.91 -6.04
CA GLY A 100 -21.52 -1.80 -7.31
C GLY A 100 -21.64 -0.41 -7.94
N SER A 101 -21.04 -0.25 -9.09
CA SER A 101 -21.18 0.98 -9.88
C SER A 101 -22.56 1.14 -10.53
N THR A 102 -23.33 0.07 -10.57
CA THR A 102 -24.72 0.01 -11.08
C THR A 102 -25.64 -0.42 -9.97
N ASN A 103 -26.90 0.00 -10.06
CA ASN A 103 -27.94 -0.38 -9.11
C ASN A 103 -28.23 -1.90 -9.03
N THR A 104 -27.64 -2.70 -9.89
CA THR A 104 -27.82 -4.15 -9.95
C THR A 104 -26.63 -4.94 -9.47
N GLY A 105 -25.49 -4.31 -9.24
CA GLY A 105 -24.23 -4.99 -8.94
C GLY A 105 -23.81 -4.87 -7.47
N ARG A 106 -23.22 -5.94 -6.94
CA ARG A 106 -22.49 -5.94 -5.67
C ARG A 106 -21.02 -6.16 -5.94
N LYS A 107 -20.17 -5.39 -5.24
CA LYS A 107 -18.73 -5.63 -5.18
C LYS A 107 -18.41 -6.35 -3.88
N LYS A 108 -17.59 -7.39 -3.98
CA LYS A 108 -17.17 -8.22 -2.86
C LYS A 108 -15.66 -8.39 -2.89
N PHE A 109 -15.01 -8.22 -1.73
CA PHE A 109 -13.63 -8.60 -1.56
C PHE A 109 -13.42 -9.35 -0.24
N PHE A 110 -12.39 -10.19 -0.23
CA PHE A 110 -12.00 -10.94 0.95
C PHE A 110 -11.13 -10.10 1.88
N PRO A 111 -11.03 -10.48 3.18
CA PRO A 111 -10.16 -9.80 4.12
C PRO A 111 -8.73 -9.74 3.60
N PRO A 112 -8.02 -8.64 3.87
CA PRO A 112 -6.65 -8.50 3.45
C PRO A 112 -5.73 -9.45 4.21
N VAL A 113 -4.65 -9.82 3.54
CA VAL A 113 -3.60 -10.65 4.11
C VAL A 113 -2.53 -9.73 4.70
N PRO A 114 -2.24 -9.83 6.01
CA PRO A 114 -1.27 -8.96 6.67
C PRO A 114 0.15 -9.40 6.37
N TYR A 115 0.98 -8.44 6.00
CA TYR A 115 2.42 -8.60 5.81
C TYR A 115 3.18 -7.46 6.47
N THR A 116 4.34 -7.79 6.94
CA THR A 116 5.36 -6.82 7.36
C THR A 116 6.37 -6.65 6.24
N ILE A 117 6.57 -5.42 5.81
CA ILE A 117 7.57 -5.04 4.82
C ILE A 117 8.73 -4.39 5.57
N ASN A 118 9.91 -4.99 5.49
CA ASN A 118 11.11 -4.43 6.10
C ASN A 118 11.80 -3.50 5.09
N PHE A 119 12.05 -2.26 5.53
CA PHE A 119 12.79 -1.25 4.79
C PHE A 119 14.10 -0.95 5.50
N GLN A 120 15.13 -0.73 4.74
CA GLN A 120 16.40 -0.23 5.21
C GLN A 120 16.69 1.13 4.59
N LEU A 121 16.92 2.14 5.43
CA LEU A 121 17.34 3.48 5.02
C LEU A 121 18.82 3.66 5.36
N ASN A 122 19.63 3.96 4.35
CA ASN A 122 21.05 4.17 4.47
C ASN A 122 21.40 5.65 4.25
N VAL A 123 22.09 6.24 5.20
CA VAL A 123 22.57 7.62 5.15
C VAL A 123 24.08 7.58 4.93
N TYR A 124 24.53 8.20 3.84
CA TYR A 124 25.96 8.28 3.49
C TYR A 124 26.44 9.72 3.68
N ALA A 125 27.48 9.91 4.46
CA ALA A 125 28.06 11.21 4.70
C ALA A 125 29.60 11.16 4.70
N LYS A 126 30.23 12.30 4.45
CA LYS A 126 31.68 12.46 4.54
C LYS A 126 32.11 12.82 5.96
N THR A 127 31.27 13.56 6.67
CA THR A 127 31.54 14.03 8.05
C THR A 127 30.51 13.43 9.01
N GLN A 128 30.95 13.20 10.25
CA GLN A 128 30.09 12.71 11.32
C GLN A 128 28.93 13.67 11.60
N ASP A 129 29.22 14.98 11.59
CA ASP A 129 28.23 16.02 11.85
C ASP A 129 27.08 16.01 10.84
N ASP A 130 27.39 15.91 9.53
CA ASP A 130 26.38 15.82 8.49
C ASP A 130 25.46 14.59 8.69
N ALA A 131 26.05 13.44 9.09
CA ALA A 131 25.30 12.21 9.32
C ALA A 131 24.40 12.30 10.56
N LEU A 132 24.91 12.82 11.65
CA LEU A 132 24.17 13.00 12.90
C LEU A 132 23.00 13.97 12.73
N GLN A 133 23.19 15.08 12.01
CA GLN A 133 22.12 16.01 11.72
C GLN A 133 20.94 15.33 10.99
N VAL A 134 21.22 14.43 10.04
CA VAL A 134 20.17 13.69 9.32
C VAL A 134 19.47 12.71 10.24
N VAL A 135 20.21 11.93 11.03
CA VAL A 135 19.66 10.94 11.95
C VAL A 135 18.80 11.60 13.04
N GLU A 136 19.28 12.70 13.61
CA GLU A 136 18.55 13.44 14.65
C GLU A 136 17.25 14.05 14.14
N GLN A 137 17.15 14.41 12.86
CA GLN A 137 15.89 14.84 12.25
C GLN A 137 14.88 13.71 12.07
N ILE A 138 15.29 12.44 12.05
CA ILE A 138 14.42 11.29 11.82
C ILE A 138 13.87 10.73 13.14
N LEU A 139 14.74 10.51 14.12
CA LEU A 139 14.41 9.76 15.34
C LEU A 139 13.20 10.28 16.13
N PRO A 140 12.99 11.60 16.32
CA PRO A 140 11.91 12.12 17.13
C PRO A 140 10.49 11.83 16.58
N PHE A 141 10.39 11.54 15.29
CA PHE A 141 9.09 11.22 14.67
C PHE A 141 8.62 9.78 14.93
N PHE A 142 9.50 8.91 15.41
CA PHE A 142 9.22 7.51 15.68
C PHE A 142 9.20 7.22 17.19
N ASN A 143 8.00 7.34 17.79
CA ASN A 143 7.80 7.06 19.21
C ASN A 143 6.66 6.04 19.45
N PRO A 144 6.87 4.74 19.34
CA PRO A 144 7.86 4.04 18.51
C PRO A 144 7.47 3.98 17.01
N GLN A 145 6.28 4.44 16.66
CA GLN A 145 5.71 4.32 15.32
C GLN A 145 5.27 5.65 14.73
N TYR A 146 5.32 5.72 13.42
CA TYR A 146 4.71 6.77 12.62
C TYR A 146 3.62 6.15 11.73
N THR A 147 2.39 6.64 11.82
CA THR A 147 1.26 6.08 11.07
C THR A 147 0.95 6.92 9.84
N VAL A 148 0.81 6.26 8.69
CA VAL A 148 0.47 6.89 7.41
C VAL A 148 -0.84 6.30 6.88
N THR A 149 -1.79 7.17 6.55
CA THR A 149 -3.07 6.77 5.95
C THR A 149 -2.95 6.64 4.44
N VAL A 150 -3.37 5.51 3.89
CA VAL A 150 -3.32 5.17 2.47
C VAL A 150 -4.68 4.75 1.96
N LYS A 151 -4.96 5.05 0.70
CA LYS A 151 -6.10 4.49 -0.03
C LYS A 151 -5.63 3.28 -0.84
N PRO A 152 -5.90 2.04 -0.41
CA PRO A 152 -5.46 0.85 -1.13
C PRO A 152 -6.12 0.73 -2.49
N PHE A 153 -7.41 1.08 -2.58
CA PHE A 153 -8.18 1.07 -3.83
C PHE A 153 -8.37 2.50 -4.33
N THR A 154 -8.12 2.74 -5.61
CA THR A 154 -8.27 4.07 -6.22
C THR A 154 -9.63 4.21 -6.89
N THR A 155 -10.11 3.15 -7.54
CA THR A 155 -11.30 3.17 -8.40
C THR A 155 -12.50 2.52 -7.72
N ASP A 156 -12.30 1.35 -7.10
CA ASP A 156 -13.42 0.53 -6.63
C ASP A 156 -14.00 0.96 -5.29
N TYR A 157 -13.14 1.41 -4.38
CA TYR A 157 -13.51 1.85 -3.02
C TYR A 157 -12.79 3.15 -2.66
N PRO A 158 -13.18 4.30 -3.21
CA PRO A 158 -12.45 5.56 -3.02
C PRO A 158 -12.49 6.10 -1.59
N THR A 159 -13.47 5.70 -0.81
CA THR A 159 -13.62 6.10 0.60
C THR A 159 -12.85 5.22 1.57
N PHE A 160 -12.45 4.02 1.14
CA PHE A 160 -11.73 3.09 1.99
C PHE A 160 -10.30 3.59 2.27
N LYS A 161 -9.97 3.73 3.52
CA LYS A 161 -8.67 4.19 4.01
C LYS A 161 -8.08 3.11 4.92
N GLU A 162 -6.78 2.95 4.86
CA GLU A 162 -6.02 2.03 5.68
C GLU A 162 -4.87 2.78 6.34
N ASP A 163 -4.72 2.62 7.63
CA ASP A 163 -3.62 3.19 8.39
C ASP A 163 -2.47 2.18 8.47
N ILE A 164 -1.32 2.60 7.99
CA ILE A 164 -0.12 1.79 7.92
C ILE A 164 0.89 2.32 8.92
N PRO A 165 1.12 1.62 10.04
CA PRO A 165 2.17 1.98 10.97
C PRO A 165 3.54 1.59 10.43
N ILE A 166 4.49 2.52 10.60
CA ILE A 166 5.91 2.34 10.29
C ILE A 166 6.66 2.46 11.61
N ILE A 167 7.38 1.43 11.97
CA ILE A 167 8.08 1.28 13.25
C ILE A 167 9.57 1.28 12.99
N ILE A 168 10.33 2.05 13.73
CA ILE A 168 11.80 1.96 13.71
C ILE A 168 12.23 0.78 14.56
N GLN A 169 13.07 -0.11 14.00
CA GLN A 169 13.55 -1.31 14.67
C GLN A 169 14.94 -1.10 15.27
N GLY A 170 15.78 -0.37 14.58
CA GLY A 170 17.13 -0.16 15.01
C GLY A 170 17.92 0.82 14.17
N LEU A 171 19.05 1.22 14.72
CA LEU A 171 20.05 2.05 14.09
C LEU A 171 21.40 1.37 14.22
N SER A 172 22.09 1.17 13.13
CA SER A 172 23.47 0.69 13.10
C SER A 172 24.39 1.73 12.46
N PHE A 173 25.62 1.77 12.96
CA PHE A 173 26.65 2.68 12.49
C PHE A 173 27.82 1.89 11.92
N GLN A 174 28.29 2.30 10.74
CA GLN A 174 29.46 1.75 10.11
C GLN A 174 30.34 2.89 9.59
N ASP A 175 31.60 2.92 10.05
CA ASP A 175 32.63 3.80 9.51
C ASP A 175 33.46 2.99 8.52
N ASP A 176 33.25 3.24 7.22
CA ASP A 176 33.99 2.55 6.18
C ASP A 176 35.21 3.38 5.80
N PHE A 177 36.36 2.83 6.10
CA PHE A 177 37.67 3.48 5.98
C PHE A 177 38.53 2.69 4.99
N GLU A 178 38.84 3.25 3.84
CA GLU A 178 39.64 2.60 2.81
C GLU A 178 40.85 3.46 2.42
N GLY A 179 42.05 2.97 2.67
CA GLY A 179 43.30 3.60 2.24
C GLY A 179 43.96 4.57 3.27
N ALA A 180 44.84 5.48 2.81
CA ALA A 180 45.53 6.45 3.64
C ALA A 180 44.54 7.42 4.31
N VAL A 181 44.80 7.80 5.55
CA VAL A 181 43.92 8.49 6.52
C VAL A 181 43.12 9.68 5.96
N GLU A 182 43.55 10.28 4.87
CA GLU A 182 42.93 11.52 4.33
C GLU A 182 42.05 11.36 3.10
N SER A 183 42.07 10.22 2.41
CA SER A 183 41.53 10.22 1.07
C SER A 183 40.08 9.70 0.94
N ARG A 184 39.61 8.80 1.81
CA ARG A 184 38.28 8.21 1.65
C ARG A 184 37.65 7.71 2.95
N ARG A 185 36.95 8.59 3.63
CA ARG A 185 36.09 8.20 4.74
C ARG A 185 34.64 8.34 4.35
N THR A 186 33.90 7.26 4.41
CA THR A 186 32.45 7.27 4.21
C THR A 186 31.78 6.74 5.47
N ILE A 187 31.02 7.58 6.10
CA ILE A 187 30.25 7.29 7.29
C ILE A 187 28.86 6.84 6.84
N ILE A 188 28.44 5.68 7.33
CA ILE A 188 27.18 5.06 6.95
C ILE A 188 26.35 4.81 8.20
N TYR A 189 25.18 5.44 8.29
CA TYR A 189 24.14 5.08 9.23
C TYR A 189 23.08 4.28 8.52
N THR A 190 22.72 3.14 9.08
CA THR A 190 21.68 2.26 8.57
C THR A 190 20.55 2.22 9.59
N LEU A 191 19.36 2.62 9.16
CA LEU A 191 18.14 2.60 9.96
C LEU A 191 17.23 1.52 9.40
N ASP A 192 16.79 0.60 10.24
CA ASP A 192 15.89 -0.48 9.87
C ASP A 192 14.46 -0.14 10.33
N PHE A 193 13.51 -0.29 9.40
CA PHE A 193 12.11 0.01 9.62
C PHE A 193 11.23 -1.18 9.25
N GLU A 194 10.14 -1.30 9.99
CA GLU A 194 9.08 -2.27 9.77
C GLU A 194 7.80 -1.55 9.41
N MET A 195 7.25 -1.83 8.24
CA MET A 195 5.97 -1.28 7.76
C MET A 195 4.90 -2.38 7.78
N LYS A 196 3.85 -2.21 8.56
CA LYS A 196 2.76 -3.19 8.67
C LYS A 196 1.71 -2.93 7.60
N ALA A 197 1.86 -3.56 6.45
CA ALA A 197 0.95 -3.45 5.33
C ALA A 197 -0.02 -4.63 5.23
N SER A 198 -1.14 -4.43 4.55
CA SER A 198 -2.11 -5.48 4.26
C SER A 198 -2.32 -5.58 2.75
N PHE A 199 -2.33 -6.80 2.21
CA PHE A 199 -2.53 -7.05 0.79
C PHE A 199 -3.93 -7.55 0.52
N HIS A 200 -4.62 -6.90 -0.40
CA HIS A 200 -5.98 -7.23 -0.80
C HIS A 200 -5.96 -8.12 -2.05
N GLY A 201 -6.84 -9.10 -2.09
CA GLY A 201 -7.07 -9.95 -3.24
C GLY A 201 -7.89 -9.25 -4.35
N PRO A 202 -8.29 -10.01 -5.38
CA PRO A 202 -9.16 -9.49 -6.43
C PRO A 202 -10.53 -9.09 -5.89
N ILE A 203 -11.11 -8.06 -6.47
CA ILE A 203 -12.48 -7.63 -6.21
C ILE A 203 -13.38 -8.39 -7.19
N SER A 204 -14.37 -9.11 -6.68
CA SER A 204 -15.37 -9.75 -7.49
C SER A 204 -16.62 -8.91 -7.56
N THR A 205 -17.22 -8.85 -8.75
CA THR A 205 -18.52 -8.24 -8.97
C THR A 205 -19.53 -9.36 -9.22
N SER A 206 -20.71 -9.25 -8.61
CA SER A 206 -21.84 -10.15 -8.83
C SER A 206 -23.10 -9.35 -9.00
N ASP A 207 -24.00 -9.85 -9.83
CA ASP A 207 -25.32 -9.27 -9.97
C ASP A 207 -26.24 -9.76 -8.84
N ILE A 208 -27.28 -8.99 -8.55
CA ILE A 208 -28.29 -9.31 -7.55
C ILE A 208 -29.52 -9.85 -8.27
N ILE A 209 -30.12 -10.90 -7.73
CA ILE A 209 -31.44 -11.37 -8.19
C ILE A 209 -32.46 -10.34 -7.72
N ARG A 210 -33.15 -9.70 -8.67
CA ARG A 210 -34.18 -8.68 -8.40
C ARG A 210 -35.60 -9.14 -8.63
N GLN A 211 -35.75 -10.18 -9.43
CA GLN A 211 -37.05 -10.72 -9.79
C GLN A 211 -36.96 -12.23 -9.85
N THR A 212 -37.93 -12.89 -9.30
CA THR A 212 -38.11 -14.33 -9.42
C THR A 212 -39.50 -14.57 -9.97
N ASP A 213 -39.59 -15.21 -11.12
CA ASP A 213 -40.84 -15.64 -11.71
C ASP A 213 -40.99 -17.17 -11.55
N ILE A 214 -42.05 -17.58 -10.90
CA ILE A 214 -42.39 -18.98 -10.67
C ILE A 214 -43.60 -19.30 -11.53
N VAL A 215 -43.41 -20.17 -12.50
CA VAL A 215 -44.51 -20.63 -13.38
C VAL A 215 -45.04 -21.95 -12.81
N LEU A 216 -46.32 -21.94 -12.48
CA LEU A 216 -47.06 -23.13 -12.07
C LEU A 216 -47.74 -23.70 -13.30
N GLY A 217 -47.41 -24.94 -13.67
CA GLY A 217 -47.98 -25.63 -14.83
C GLY A 217 -48.66 -26.94 -14.44
N GLU A 218 -49.50 -27.48 -15.33
CA GLU A 218 -50.10 -28.80 -15.14
C GLU A 218 -49.07 -29.91 -15.18
N MET A 219 -49.28 -30.92 -14.36
CA MET A 219 -48.43 -32.11 -14.28
C MET A 219 -48.62 -32.97 -15.54
N GLY A 220 -47.67 -32.90 -16.47
CA GLY A 220 -47.71 -33.65 -17.75
C GLY A 220 -47.36 -32.84 -18.99
N GLY A 221 -47.29 -31.51 -18.88
CA GLY A 221 -46.77 -30.61 -19.93
C GLY A 221 -45.24 -30.54 -19.89
N GLY A 222 -44.57 -30.48 -21.03
CA GLY A 222 -43.13 -30.25 -21.09
C GLY A 222 -42.78 -28.89 -20.53
N TYR A 223 -41.67 -28.80 -19.82
CA TYR A 223 -41.17 -27.60 -19.13
C TYR A 223 -41.02 -26.34 -20.03
N ASN A 224 -41.06 -26.52 -21.35
CA ASN A 224 -40.90 -25.44 -22.33
C ASN A 224 -42.20 -25.05 -23.06
N ASP A 225 -43.36 -25.55 -22.61
CA ASP A 225 -44.61 -25.22 -23.24
C ASP A 225 -45.25 -24.01 -22.53
N SER A 226 -45.06 -22.82 -23.10
CA SER A 226 -45.57 -21.55 -22.57
C SER A 226 -47.09 -21.48 -22.52
N ASP A 227 -47.77 -22.38 -23.24
CA ASP A 227 -49.25 -22.40 -23.34
C ASP A 227 -49.91 -23.23 -22.22
N LEU A 228 -49.14 -23.93 -21.40
CA LEU A 228 -49.63 -24.74 -20.30
C LEU A 228 -49.36 -24.15 -18.88
N GLY A 229 -48.92 -22.91 -18.82
CA GLY A 229 -48.78 -22.19 -17.55
C GLY A 229 -50.16 -21.77 -17.01
N ILE A 230 -50.54 -22.30 -15.84
CA ILE A 230 -51.81 -21.97 -15.19
C ILE A 230 -51.68 -20.60 -14.49
N GLU A 231 -50.53 -20.34 -13.92
CA GLU A 231 -50.32 -19.13 -13.12
C GLU A 231 -48.84 -18.80 -13.06
N THR A 232 -48.50 -17.50 -13.12
CA THR A 232 -47.13 -17.03 -12.92
C THR A 232 -47.10 -16.15 -11.67
N LEU A 233 -46.32 -16.59 -10.69
CA LEU A 233 -46.08 -15.84 -9.47
C LEU A 233 -44.79 -15.01 -9.62
N ARG A 234 -44.93 -13.71 -9.65
CA ARG A 234 -43.80 -12.78 -9.72
C ARG A 234 -43.51 -12.20 -8.34
N ILE A 235 -42.26 -12.36 -7.87
CA ILE A 235 -41.76 -11.81 -6.60
C ILE A 235 -40.76 -10.74 -6.93
N THR A 236 -41.02 -9.51 -6.49
CA THR A 236 -40.12 -8.36 -6.60
C THR A 236 -39.92 -7.70 -5.27
N PRO A 237 -38.75 -7.09 -5.00
CA PRO A 237 -38.51 -6.34 -3.79
C PRO A 237 -39.35 -5.06 -3.74
N ASN A 238 -39.73 -4.65 -2.52
CA ASN A 238 -40.44 -3.41 -2.26
C ASN A 238 -39.77 -2.64 -1.09
N PRO A 239 -39.19 -1.44 -1.34
CA PRO A 239 -39.16 -0.73 -2.62
C PRO A 239 -38.24 -1.39 -3.64
N SER A 240 -38.44 -1.10 -4.93
CA SER A 240 -37.69 -1.69 -6.04
C SER A 240 -36.19 -1.31 -6.02
N ASP A 241 -35.82 -0.28 -5.28
CA ASP A 241 -34.44 0.23 -5.11
C ASP A 241 -33.87 -0.09 -3.72
N ILE A 242 -33.76 -1.38 -3.42
CA ILE A 242 -33.33 -1.89 -2.10
C ILE A 242 -31.83 -1.98 -1.90
N ILE A 243 -31.03 -1.44 -2.82
CA ILE A 243 -29.57 -1.60 -2.78
C ILE A 243 -29.00 -0.88 -1.56
N GLY A 244 -28.33 -1.66 -0.71
CA GLY A 244 -27.71 -1.14 0.51
C GLY A 244 -28.66 -0.94 1.69
N MET A 245 -29.93 -1.30 1.57
CA MET A 245 -30.86 -1.30 2.68
C MET A 245 -30.65 -2.52 3.58
N PRO A 246 -30.75 -2.39 4.91
CA PRO A 246 -30.80 -3.51 5.84
C PRO A 246 -32.02 -4.40 5.56
N ASP A 247 -31.93 -5.68 5.90
CA ASP A 247 -33.02 -6.65 5.68
C ASP A 247 -34.33 -6.27 6.44
N SER A 248 -34.23 -5.44 7.46
CA SER A 248 -35.39 -4.91 8.21
C SER A 248 -36.18 -3.84 7.47
N ASP A 249 -35.59 -3.19 6.46
CA ASP A 249 -36.11 -1.96 5.87
C ASP A 249 -36.78 -2.20 4.50
N TYR A 250 -36.82 -3.44 4.04
CA TYR A 250 -37.52 -3.79 2.80
C TYR A 250 -38.36 -5.06 2.94
N GLY A 251 -39.35 -5.17 2.06
CA GLY A 251 -40.20 -6.34 1.92
C GLY A 251 -40.23 -6.87 0.47
N PHE A 252 -41.15 -7.75 0.23
CA PHE A 252 -41.39 -8.30 -1.12
C PHE A 252 -42.84 -8.08 -1.54
N THR A 253 -43.04 -7.69 -2.79
CA THR A 253 -44.33 -7.67 -3.42
C THR A 253 -44.50 -8.91 -4.28
N THR A 254 -45.55 -9.65 -4.03
CA THR A 254 -45.95 -10.81 -4.81
C THR A 254 -47.07 -10.41 -5.75
N THR A 255 -46.91 -10.60 -7.04
CA THR A 255 -47.92 -10.35 -8.06
C THR A 255 -48.23 -11.65 -8.77
N ILE A 256 -49.52 -11.99 -8.83
CA ILE A 256 -50.04 -13.12 -9.61
C ILE A 256 -50.33 -12.58 -11.00
N LEU A 257 -49.72 -13.20 -11.99
CA LEU A 257 -49.98 -12.91 -13.40
C LEU A 257 -50.78 -14.10 -13.97
N ASP A 258 -52.09 -13.91 -14.17
CA ASP A 258 -52.93 -14.91 -14.82
C ASP A 258 -52.47 -15.04 -16.27
N SER A 259 -52.33 -16.27 -16.75
CA SER A 259 -52.17 -16.53 -18.17
C SER A 259 -53.51 -16.23 -18.85
N ALA A 260 -53.51 -15.15 -19.67
CA ALA A 260 -54.68 -14.81 -20.50
C ALA A 260 -54.94 -15.84 -21.56
#